data_a7e12a0890cc6b955cb154569c1075b4
#
_entry.id   a7e12a0890cc6b955cb154569c1075b4
#
_cell.length_a   1.000
_cell.length_b   1.000
_cell.length_c   1.000
_cell.angle_alpha   90.00
_cell.angle_beta   90.00
_cell.angle_gamma   90.00
#
_symmetry.space_group_name_H-M   'P 1'
#
loop_
_entity.id
_entity.type
_entity.pdbx_description
1 polymer ?
#
loop_
_entity_poly.entity_id
_entity_poly.type
_entity_poly.pdbx_seq_one_letter_code
_entity_poly.pdbx_strand_id
1 'polypeptide(L)'
;VEVRTPQINPHVPEHALGDESAPPINGRTSCFILLRAAREYSTAPRVGLTVTVPQIVPNVTLNSGTTIPQLGYGVWQVPDDQARAAVSAALQVGYRSIDTAKIYDNEAGTGAAIAESGIPRGDVFLTTKLWNSDQGYDNALRAFDASLERLGTDYVDLYLIHWPVPELDEYVASFKALQRIQADGRAKAIGVSNFTVDNLKRLIDETGEVPALNQIELHPRFTQPELRAFHAEYGIATEAWSPLGQGTILEDATIGAIAQAHDVSAAQVILRWHLQLGNVVIPKSVTPARIAANFDVFGFELSTDEVERITALDASDGRIGPDPATFNLR
;
A
#
# COMPACT_ATOMS: atom_id res chain seq x y z
N VAL A 1 -18.92 -40.51 -35.70
CA VAL A 1 -18.86 -41.43 -34.57
C VAL A 1 -19.51 -40.75 -33.40
N GLU A 2 -20.57 -41.40 -32.94
CA GLU A 2 -21.66 -40.93 -32.10
C GLU A 2 -21.25 -40.50 -30.70
N VAL A 3 -21.96 -39.46 -30.27
CA VAL A 3 -22.09 -38.94 -28.91
C VAL A 3 -22.95 -39.91 -28.07
N ARG A 4 -22.52 -40.29 -26.87
CA ARG A 4 -23.38 -40.87 -25.84
C ARG A 4 -23.35 -40.05 -24.56
N THR A 5 -24.51 -39.48 -24.26
CA THR A 5 -24.91 -38.92 -22.96
C THR A 5 -25.31 -40.05 -22.02
N PRO A 6 -25.04 -39.98 -20.70
CA PRO A 6 -25.72 -40.82 -19.70
C PRO A 6 -26.91 -40.15 -19.11
N GLN A 7 -27.98 -40.93 -18.98
CA GLN A 7 -29.30 -40.60 -18.42
C GLN A 7 -29.29 -40.52 -16.91
N ILE A 8 -30.12 -39.61 -16.40
CA ILE A 8 -30.50 -39.42 -15.01
C ILE A 8 -31.64 -40.44 -14.66
N ASN A 9 -31.54 -41.08 -13.49
CA ASN A 9 -32.60 -41.91 -12.94
C ASN A 9 -33.03 -41.34 -11.58
N PRO A 10 -34.34 -41.04 -11.38
CA PRO A 10 -34.88 -40.51 -10.13
C PRO A 10 -35.50 -41.63 -9.29
N HIS A 11 -35.14 -41.72 -8.01
CA HIS A 11 -35.95 -42.41 -7.02
C HIS A 11 -35.92 -41.66 -5.69
N VAL A 12 -37.08 -41.06 -5.37
CA VAL A 12 -37.50 -40.59 -4.05
C VAL A 12 -38.51 -41.61 -3.49
N PRO A 13 -38.47 -41.95 -2.24
CA PRO A 13 -39.65 -42.41 -1.51
C PRO A 13 -40.13 -41.36 -0.52
N GLU A 14 -41.39 -40.99 -0.68
CA GLU A 14 -42.29 -40.36 0.29
C GLU A 14 -42.71 -41.33 1.39
N HIS A 15 -42.77 -40.85 2.64
CA HIS A 15 -43.65 -41.23 3.76
C HIS A 15 -43.09 -40.57 5.03
N ALA A 16 -43.80 -39.92 5.97
CA ALA A 16 -45.24 -39.89 6.25
C ALA A 16 -45.51 -38.61 7.09
N LEU A 17 -46.71 -38.12 6.93
CA LEU A 17 -47.36 -37.07 7.73
C LEU A 17 -47.68 -37.58 9.15
N GLY A 18 -47.41 -36.75 10.17
CA GLY A 18 -47.91 -36.92 11.52
C GLY A 18 -48.42 -35.59 12.04
N ASP A 19 -49.71 -35.45 12.05
CA ASP A 19 -50.52 -34.36 12.59
C ASP A 19 -50.64 -34.53 14.12
N GLU A 20 -50.33 -33.49 14.89
CA GLU A 20 -50.84 -33.33 16.25
C GLU A 20 -50.99 -31.85 16.64
N SER A 21 -52.19 -31.48 16.84
CA SER A 21 -52.81 -30.25 17.28
C SER A 21 -52.41 -29.85 18.70
N ALA A 22 -52.06 -28.58 18.90
CA ALA A 22 -51.90 -27.95 20.22
C ALA A 22 -53.19 -27.24 20.66
N PRO A 23 -53.60 -27.34 21.93
CA PRO A 23 -54.73 -26.59 22.46
C PRO A 23 -54.32 -25.19 22.98
N PRO A 24 -55.29 -24.26 23.11
CA PRO A 24 -55.04 -22.88 23.49
C PRO A 24 -54.88 -22.69 25.02
N ILE A 25 -53.91 -21.88 25.44
CA ILE A 25 -53.77 -21.47 26.85
C ILE A 25 -54.24 -20.03 27.00
N ASN A 26 -55.38 -19.93 27.70
CA ASN A 26 -55.87 -18.70 28.32
C ASN A 26 -55.33 -18.58 29.75
N GLY A 27 -55.02 -17.38 30.18
CA GLY A 27 -55.11 -17.05 31.60
C GLY A 27 -53.89 -16.47 32.28
N ARG A 28 -53.94 -15.16 32.49
CA ARG A 28 -53.20 -14.40 33.49
C ARG A 28 -53.06 -15.13 34.81
N THR A 29 -51.86 -15.19 35.40
CA THR A 29 -51.64 -14.93 36.85
C THR A 29 -50.15 -15.07 37.21
N SER A 30 -49.65 -14.08 37.99
CA SER A 30 -48.50 -14.07 38.89
C SER A 30 -47.06 -14.03 38.32
N CYS A 31 -46.64 -12.81 38.07
CA CYS A 31 -45.32 -12.36 38.33
C CYS A 31 -45.07 -12.34 39.86
N PHE A 32 -44.20 -13.16 40.40
CA PHE A 32 -43.51 -13.11 41.70
C PHE A 32 -43.14 -14.53 42.12
N ILE A 33 -41.93 -14.88 42.01
CA ILE A 33 -41.11 -15.97 42.56
C ILE A 33 -40.25 -16.55 41.41
N LEU A 34 -39.17 -15.90 41.10
CA LEU A 34 -37.94 -16.46 40.47
C LEU A 34 -36.82 -15.40 40.41
N LEU A 35 -36.66 -14.67 41.53
CA LEU A 35 -35.57 -13.69 41.72
C LEU A 35 -34.69 -14.14 42.90
N ARG A 36 -34.27 -15.42 42.95
CA ARG A 36 -33.31 -15.85 43.98
C ARG A 36 -32.47 -17.10 43.62
N ALA A 37 -32.06 -17.23 42.36
CA ALA A 37 -31.11 -18.28 41.97
C ALA A 37 -30.21 -17.89 40.79
N ALA A 38 -29.73 -16.66 40.72
CA ALA A 38 -28.80 -16.21 39.69
C ALA A 38 -27.70 -15.33 40.30
N ARG A 39 -27.06 -15.82 41.37
CA ARG A 39 -25.96 -15.10 42.01
C ARG A 39 -24.84 -16.02 42.44
N GLU A 40 -24.37 -16.87 41.56
CA GLU A 40 -23.11 -17.62 41.71
C GLU A 40 -22.87 -18.40 40.44
N TYR A 41 -22.41 -17.73 39.37
CA TYR A 41 -21.63 -18.31 38.25
C TYR A 41 -21.31 -17.18 37.28
N SER A 42 -20.36 -16.34 37.59
CA SER A 42 -19.69 -15.53 36.56
C SER A 42 -18.37 -14.99 37.10
N THR A 43 -17.38 -15.86 37.20
CA THR A 43 -15.95 -15.50 37.27
C THR A 43 -15.17 -16.19 36.17
N ALA A 44 -15.77 -16.30 34.97
CA ALA A 44 -14.98 -16.54 33.78
C ALA A 44 -14.43 -15.19 33.28
N PRO A 45 -13.13 -15.07 32.97
CA PRO A 45 -12.62 -13.86 32.36
C PRO A 45 -13.37 -13.64 31.05
N ARG A 46 -14.02 -12.49 30.92
CA ARG A 46 -14.52 -12.03 29.62
C ARG A 46 -13.31 -11.83 28.73
N VAL A 47 -12.98 -12.81 27.90
CA VAL A 47 -12.16 -12.60 26.72
C VAL A 47 -12.95 -11.63 25.86
N GLY A 48 -12.61 -10.36 25.97
CA GLY A 48 -13.13 -9.33 25.08
C GLY A 48 -12.66 -9.68 23.68
N LEU A 49 -13.52 -10.28 22.86
CA LEU A 49 -13.38 -10.28 21.42
C LEU A 49 -13.49 -8.82 21.01
N THR A 50 -12.35 -8.13 20.95
CA THR A 50 -12.22 -6.87 20.21
C THR A 50 -12.51 -7.22 18.76
N VAL A 51 -13.73 -6.99 18.32
CA VAL A 51 -14.06 -6.97 16.89
C VAL A 51 -13.29 -5.77 16.34
N THR A 52 -12.08 -6.00 15.86
CA THR A 52 -11.34 -5.01 15.09
C THR A 52 -12.14 -4.79 13.82
N VAL A 53 -12.80 -3.63 13.72
CA VAL A 53 -13.37 -3.15 12.46
C VAL A 53 -12.19 -3.07 11.48
N PRO A 54 -12.29 -3.69 10.28
CA PRO A 54 -11.22 -3.59 9.31
C PRO A 54 -10.93 -2.11 9.05
N GLN A 55 -9.69 -1.68 9.27
CA GLN A 55 -9.27 -0.32 8.93
C GLN A 55 -9.31 -0.18 7.41
N ILE A 56 -10.09 0.77 6.92
CA ILE A 56 -10.18 1.07 5.49
C ILE A 56 -9.09 2.08 5.17
N VAL A 57 -8.07 1.65 4.40
CA VAL A 57 -7.05 2.54 3.87
C VAL A 57 -7.71 3.42 2.80
N PRO A 58 -7.66 4.77 2.91
CA PRO A 58 -8.13 5.66 1.86
C PRO A 58 -7.35 5.45 0.56
N ASN A 59 -7.99 5.76 -0.57
CA ASN A 59 -7.35 5.75 -1.88
C ASN A 59 -7.06 7.19 -2.35
N VAL A 60 -5.95 7.35 -3.05
CA VAL A 60 -5.62 8.55 -3.83
C VAL A 60 -5.95 8.26 -5.29
N THR A 61 -6.69 9.15 -5.94
CA THR A 61 -6.96 9.05 -7.38
C THR A 61 -5.81 9.68 -8.15
N LEU A 62 -5.18 8.89 -9.02
CA LEU A 62 -4.12 9.34 -9.91
C LEU A 62 -4.72 10.05 -11.14
N ASN A 63 -3.94 10.89 -11.82
CA ASN A 63 -4.37 11.57 -13.05
C ASN A 63 -4.71 10.60 -14.20
N SER A 64 -4.22 9.37 -14.14
CA SER A 64 -4.59 8.26 -15.05
C SER A 64 -6.03 7.72 -14.82
N GLY A 65 -6.70 8.13 -13.74
CA GLY A 65 -7.98 7.58 -13.30
C GLY A 65 -7.84 6.31 -12.44
N THR A 66 -6.65 5.75 -12.32
CA THR A 66 -6.35 4.62 -11.40
C THR A 66 -6.34 5.12 -9.96
N THR A 67 -6.72 4.28 -9.00
CA THR A 67 -6.64 4.60 -7.57
C THR A 67 -5.54 3.79 -6.88
N ILE A 68 -4.73 4.44 -6.04
CA ILE A 68 -3.68 3.83 -5.24
C ILE A 68 -4.04 3.92 -3.75
N PRO A 69 -3.93 2.83 -2.95
CA PRO A 69 -4.06 2.92 -1.49
C PRO A 69 -3.03 3.91 -0.92
N GLN A 70 -3.49 4.84 -0.08
CA GLN A 70 -2.64 5.90 0.47
C GLN A 70 -1.55 5.37 1.41
N LEU A 71 -1.74 4.18 1.98
CA LEU A 71 -0.75 3.45 2.77
C LEU A 71 -0.41 2.14 2.07
N GLY A 72 0.84 2.01 1.60
CA GLY A 72 1.40 0.81 1.01
C GLY A 72 2.52 0.22 1.86
N TYR A 73 3.09 -0.87 1.39
CA TYR A 73 4.18 -1.60 2.02
C TYR A 73 5.38 -1.70 1.08
N GLY A 74 6.52 -1.11 1.47
CA GLY A 74 7.76 -1.15 0.70
C GLY A 74 8.64 -2.34 1.07
N VAL A 75 9.39 -2.88 0.10
CA VAL A 75 10.30 -4.02 0.31
C VAL A 75 11.76 -3.71 0.04
N TRP A 76 12.14 -2.42 -0.02
CA TRP A 76 13.55 -2.06 -0.16
C TRP A 76 14.42 -2.68 0.95
N GLN A 77 15.59 -3.25 0.58
CA GLN A 77 16.49 -3.97 1.48
C GLN A 77 15.85 -5.16 2.23
N VAL A 78 14.80 -5.76 1.66
CA VAL A 78 14.31 -7.06 2.13
C VAL A 78 14.90 -8.10 1.19
N PRO A 79 15.74 -9.05 1.67
CA PRO A 79 16.26 -10.13 0.85
C PRO A 79 15.13 -10.98 0.24
N ASP A 80 15.32 -11.57 -0.94
CA ASP A 80 14.27 -12.30 -1.65
C ASP A 80 13.70 -13.48 -0.84
N ASP A 81 14.58 -14.20 -0.14
CA ASP A 81 14.20 -15.30 0.77
C ASP A 81 13.32 -14.87 1.96
N GLN A 82 13.33 -13.57 2.31
CA GLN A 82 12.49 -12.98 3.36
C GLN A 82 11.31 -12.19 2.77
N ALA A 83 11.39 -11.76 1.51
CA ALA A 83 10.37 -10.92 0.88
C ALA A 83 9.00 -11.61 0.89
N ARG A 84 8.95 -12.90 0.55
CA ARG A 84 7.72 -13.69 0.57
C ARG A 84 7.03 -13.67 1.95
N ALA A 85 7.78 -13.89 3.03
CA ALA A 85 7.23 -13.88 4.39
C ALA A 85 6.79 -12.48 4.82
N ALA A 86 7.58 -11.45 4.52
CA ALA A 86 7.30 -10.08 4.89
C ALA A 86 6.08 -9.52 4.16
N VAL A 87 5.97 -9.75 2.84
CA VAL A 87 4.80 -9.35 2.03
C VAL A 87 3.54 -10.12 2.47
N SER A 88 3.65 -11.43 2.73
CA SER A 88 2.53 -12.22 3.25
C SER A 88 2.02 -11.65 4.58
N ALA A 89 2.92 -11.29 5.50
CA ALA A 89 2.53 -10.66 6.77
C ALA A 89 1.84 -9.30 6.55
N ALA A 90 2.33 -8.46 5.61
CA ALA A 90 1.71 -7.19 5.28
C ALA A 90 0.29 -7.39 4.70
N LEU A 91 0.12 -8.32 3.76
CA LEU A 91 -1.19 -8.64 3.17
C LEU A 91 -2.20 -9.16 4.21
N GLN A 92 -1.73 -9.99 5.17
CA GLN A 92 -2.56 -10.50 6.28
C GLN A 92 -3.02 -9.40 7.23
N VAL A 93 -2.18 -8.40 7.50
CA VAL A 93 -2.53 -7.22 8.31
C VAL A 93 -3.58 -6.35 7.63
N GLY A 94 -3.60 -6.31 6.30
CA GLY A 94 -4.57 -5.53 5.53
C GLY A 94 -3.98 -4.62 4.45
N TYR A 95 -2.64 -4.57 4.30
CA TYR A 95 -2.05 -3.83 3.18
C TYR A 95 -2.56 -4.36 1.85
N ARG A 96 -2.81 -3.44 0.90
CA ARG A 96 -3.25 -3.76 -0.46
C ARG A 96 -2.42 -3.03 -1.52
N SER A 97 -1.37 -2.31 -1.15
CA SER A 97 -0.37 -1.72 -2.04
C SER A 97 1.01 -2.25 -1.65
N ILE A 98 1.72 -2.84 -2.61
CA ILE A 98 3.06 -3.42 -2.45
C ILE A 98 4.01 -2.75 -3.43
N ASP A 99 5.10 -2.19 -2.92
CA ASP A 99 6.11 -1.49 -3.69
C ASP A 99 7.43 -2.28 -3.70
N THR A 100 7.85 -2.71 -4.88
CA THR A 100 9.15 -3.34 -5.14
C THR A 100 9.90 -2.61 -6.26
N ALA A 101 11.04 -3.11 -6.69
CA ALA A 101 11.80 -2.66 -7.84
C ALA A 101 12.76 -3.75 -8.32
N LYS A 102 13.12 -3.72 -9.60
CA LYS A 102 14.09 -4.65 -10.19
C LYS A 102 15.40 -4.74 -9.41
N ILE A 103 15.95 -3.57 -8.99
CA ILE A 103 17.23 -3.51 -8.27
C ILE A 103 17.18 -4.09 -6.85
N TYR A 104 15.99 -4.31 -6.28
CA TYR A 104 15.89 -4.90 -4.94
C TYR A 104 16.11 -6.41 -4.96
N ASP A 105 16.14 -7.03 -6.15
CA ASP A 105 16.31 -8.47 -6.36
C ASP A 105 15.33 -9.34 -5.56
N ASN A 106 14.10 -8.82 -5.33
CA ASN A 106 13.07 -9.48 -4.54
C ASN A 106 11.68 -9.51 -5.21
N GLU A 107 11.63 -9.26 -6.52
CA GLU A 107 10.39 -9.32 -7.27
C GLU A 107 9.78 -10.74 -7.25
N ALA A 108 10.61 -11.80 -7.30
CA ALA A 108 10.13 -13.17 -7.29
C ALA A 108 9.45 -13.54 -5.95
N GLY A 109 10.07 -13.23 -4.82
CA GLY A 109 9.48 -13.44 -3.49
C GLY A 109 8.23 -12.59 -3.27
N THR A 110 8.21 -11.36 -3.78
CA THR A 110 7.05 -10.47 -3.74
C THR A 110 5.88 -11.03 -4.53
N GLY A 111 6.11 -11.45 -5.78
CA GLY A 111 5.10 -12.04 -6.64
C GLY A 111 4.52 -13.33 -6.08
N ALA A 112 5.39 -14.22 -5.56
CA ALA A 112 4.97 -15.46 -4.91
C ALA A 112 4.04 -15.20 -3.70
N ALA A 113 4.36 -14.22 -2.85
CA ALA A 113 3.53 -13.85 -1.71
C ALA A 113 2.13 -13.37 -2.13
N ILE A 114 2.05 -12.56 -3.20
CA ILE A 114 0.77 -12.07 -3.73
C ILE A 114 -0.04 -13.24 -4.29
N ALA A 115 0.56 -14.11 -5.09
CA ALA A 115 -0.12 -15.27 -5.70
C ALA A 115 -0.67 -16.24 -4.66
N GLU A 116 0.04 -16.44 -3.55
CA GLU A 116 -0.33 -17.37 -2.48
C GLU A 116 -1.25 -16.76 -1.41
N SER A 117 -1.46 -15.46 -1.43
CA SER A 117 -2.26 -14.74 -0.42
C SER A 117 -3.74 -15.13 -0.40
N GLY A 118 -4.25 -15.71 -1.49
CA GLY A 118 -5.69 -15.94 -1.70
C GLY A 118 -6.48 -14.66 -2.00
N ILE A 119 -5.82 -13.50 -2.04
CA ILE A 119 -6.42 -12.21 -2.42
C ILE A 119 -6.48 -12.14 -3.95
N PRO A 120 -7.62 -11.78 -4.55
CA PRO A 120 -7.67 -11.57 -5.99
C PRO A 120 -6.60 -10.57 -6.46
N ARG A 121 -5.87 -10.87 -7.55
CA ARG A 121 -4.79 -10.00 -8.06
C ARG A 121 -5.26 -8.55 -8.26
N GLY A 122 -6.51 -8.36 -8.67
CA GLY A 122 -7.11 -7.04 -8.88
C GLY A 122 -7.33 -6.22 -7.60
N ASP A 123 -7.27 -6.84 -6.45
CA ASP A 123 -7.42 -6.20 -5.13
C ASP A 123 -6.06 -5.83 -4.51
N VAL A 124 -4.94 -6.13 -5.18
CA VAL A 124 -3.59 -5.75 -4.78
C VAL A 124 -3.03 -4.76 -5.78
N PHE A 125 -2.67 -3.57 -5.33
CA PHE A 125 -1.95 -2.58 -6.12
C PHE A 125 -0.45 -2.91 -6.07
N LEU A 126 0.14 -3.25 -7.19
CA LEU A 126 1.54 -3.67 -7.31
C LEU A 126 2.34 -2.64 -8.10
N THR A 127 3.40 -2.14 -7.48
CA THR A 127 4.37 -1.22 -8.10
C THR A 127 5.72 -1.92 -8.28
N THR A 128 6.31 -1.78 -9.46
CA THR A 128 7.75 -2.04 -9.67
C THR A 128 8.39 -0.92 -10.48
N LYS A 129 9.74 -0.96 -10.63
CA LYS A 129 10.50 0.16 -11.18
C LYS A 129 11.56 -0.30 -12.17
N LEU A 130 11.72 0.48 -13.25
CA LEU A 130 12.80 0.37 -14.21
C LEU A 130 14.11 0.81 -13.58
N TRP A 131 15.11 -0.07 -13.53
CA TRP A 131 16.42 0.31 -13.00
C TRP A 131 17.25 1.12 -14.01
N ASN A 132 18.23 1.83 -13.50
CA ASN A 132 19.05 2.79 -14.24
C ASN A 132 19.79 2.17 -15.42
N SER A 133 20.34 0.95 -15.26
CA SER A 133 21.05 0.22 -16.34
C SER A 133 20.15 -0.21 -17.50
N ASP A 134 18.86 -0.19 -17.29
CA ASP A 134 17.86 -0.67 -18.26
C ASP A 134 17.14 0.49 -18.97
N GLN A 135 17.58 1.73 -18.77
CA GLN A 135 17.00 2.90 -19.43
C GLN A 135 17.23 2.88 -20.95
N GLY A 136 16.39 3.61 -21.67
CA GLY A 136 16.25 3.61 -23.11
C GLY A 136 15.02 2.84 -23.58
N TYR A 137 14.47 3.20 -24.73
CA TYR A 137 13.15 2.70 -25.18
C TYR A 137 13.08 1.16 -25.24
N ASP A 138 13.96 0.53 -26.04
CA ASP A 138 13.92 -0.91 -26.24
C ASP A 138 14.39 -1.68 -24.98
N ASN A 139 15.31 -1.12 -24.22
CA ASN A 139 15.78 -1.71 -22.97
C ASN A 139 14.66 -1.73 -21.93
N ALA A 140 13.93 -0.62 -21.78
CA ALA A 140 12.82 -0.51 -20.84
C ALA A 140 11.70 -1.51 -21.15
N LEU A 141 11.38 -1.76 -22.42
CA LEU A 141 10.41 -2.79 -22.82
C LEU A 141 10.86 -4.19 -22.37
N ARG A 142 12.14 -4.55 -22.66
CA ARG A 142 12.68 -5.85 -22.24
C ARG A 142 12.78 -6.02 -20.73
N ALA A 143 13.19 -4.94 -20.03
CA ALA A 143 13.28 -4.94 -18.56
C ALA A 143 11.91 -5.14 -17.91
N PHE A 144 10.88 -4.54 -18.49
CA PHE A 144 9.51 -4.70 -18.03
C PHE A 144 9.00 -6.14 -18.19
N ASP A 145 9.26 -6.77 -19.37
CA ASP A 145 8.93 -8.18 -19.61
C ASP A 145 9.58 -9.09 -18.56
N ALA A 146 10.87 -8.87 -18.29
CA ALA A 146 11.61 -9.63 -17.28
C ALA A 146 11.07 -9.38 -15.85
N SER A 147 10.60 -8.17 -15.52
CA SER A 147 9.97 -7.89 -14.24
C SER A 147 8.65 -8.63 -14.08
N LEU A 148 7.81 -8.66 -15.12
CA LEU A 148 6.56 -9.43 -15.08
C LEU A 148 6.81 -10.92 -14.91
N GLU A 149 7.83 -11.47 -15.59
CA GLU A 149 8.23 -12.87 -15.43
C GLU A 149 8.63 -13.18 -13.97
N ARG A 150 9.48 -12.35 -13.34
CA ARG A 150 9.87 -12.53 -11.93
C ARG A 150 8.70 -12.37 -10.96
N LEU A 151 7.82 -11.41 -11.23
CA LEU A 151 6.61 -11.16 -10.41
C LEU A 151 5.54 -12.23 -10.62
N GLY A 152 5.61 -13.04 -11.70
CA GLY A 152 4.60 -14.05 -12.03
C GLY A 152 3.22 -13.45 -12.31
N THR A 153 3.16 -12.30 -13.01
CA THR A 153 1.92 -11.59 -13.31
C THR A 153 1.93 -11.01 -14.72
N ASP A 154 0.76 -10.81 -15.31
CA ASP A 154 0.63 -10.25 -16.66
C ASP A 154 0.64 -8.71 -16.70
N TYR A 155 0.47 -8.06 -15.55
CA TYR A 155 0.43 -6.61 -15.44
C TYR A 155 0.87 -6.13 -14.06
N VAL A 156 1.27 -4.84 -13.99
CA VAL A 156 1.43 -4.09 -12.74
C VAL A 156 0.43 -2.94 -12.68
N ASP A 157 0.15 -2.45 -11.49
CA ASP A 157 -0.75 -1.30 -11.32
C ASP A 157 -0.01 0.01 -11.53
N LEU A 158 1.28 0.06 -11.19
CA LEU A 158 2.14 1.22 -11.41
C LEU A 158 3.56 0.77 -11.82
N TYR A 159 4.09 1.40 -12.90
CA TYR A 159 5.47 1.21 -13.32
C TYR A 159 6.20 2.54 -13.30
N LEU A 160 7.34 2.60 -12.63
CA LEU A 160 8.12 3.83 -12.41
C LEU A 160 9.49 3.76 -13.09
N ILE A 161 9.99 4.90 -13.59
CA ILE A 161 11.44 5.09 -13.78
C ILE A 161 12.04 5.33 -12.40
N HIS A 162 13.06 4.54 -11.98
CA HIS A 162 13.56 4.56 -10.60
C HIS A 162 14.35 5.84 -10.27
N TRP A 163 15.18 6.31 -11.20
CA TRP A 163 15.95 7.54 -11.10
C TRP A 163 16.07 8.23 -12.46
N PRO A 164 16.18 9.55 -12.54
CA PRO A 164 16.32 10.25 -13.82
C PRO A 164 17.67 9.98 -14.49
N VAL A 165 18.74 9.78 -13.73
CA VAL A 165 20.14 9.61 -14.23
C VAL A 165 20.45 10.62 -15.32
N PRO A 166 20.57 11.93 -15.03
CA PRO A 166 20.72 12.97 -16.05
C PRO A 166 21.94 12.78 -16.96
N GLU A 167 23.02 12.18 -16.44
CA GLU A 167 24.24 11.87 -17.21
C GLU A 167 23.96 10.84 -18.34
N LEU A 168 23.01 9.93 -18.13
CA LEU A 168 22.63 8.94 -19.15
C LEU A 168 21.73 9.55 -20.22
N ASP A 169 20.92 10.54 -19.85
CA ASP A 169 19.98 11.27 -20.72
C ASP A 169 18.93 10.39 -21.48
N GLU A 170 18.54 9.27 -20.85
CA GLU A 170 17.66 8.26 -21.45
C GLU A 170 16.25 8.21 -20.83
N TYR A 171 15.96 9.01 -19.79
CA TYR A 171 14.69 8.92 -19.09
C TYR A 171 13.47 9.31 -19.95
N VAL A 172 13.63 10.23 -20.92
CA VAL A 172 12.59 10.60 -21.87
C VAL A 172 12.27 9.44 -22.81
N ALA A 173 13.30 8.77 -23.36
CA ALA A 173 13.13 7.59 -24.20
C ALA A 173 12.51 6.44 -23.39
N SER A 174 12.95 6.26 -22.14
CA SER A 174 12.39 5.28 -21.22
C SER A 174 10.91 5.55 -20.93
N PHE A 175 10.53 6.81 -20.69
CA PHE A 175 9.12 7.14 -20.41
C PHE A 175 8.22 6.90 -21.63
N LYS A 176 8.71 7.13 -22.85
CA LYS A 176 8.00 6.74 -24.09
C LYS A 176 7.79 5.23 -24.19
N ALA A 177 8.71 4.43 -23.64
CA ALA A 177 8.47 2.98 -23.52
C ALA A 177 7.39 2.67 -22.46
N LEU A 178 7.39 3.37 -21.33
CA LEU A 178 6.33 3.24 -20.32
C LEU A 178 4.95 3.62 -20.90
N GLN A 179 4.85 4.67 -21.71
CA GLN A 179 3.61 5.03 -22.43
C GLN A 179 3.14 3.88 -23.32
N ARG A 180 4.06 3.21 -24.02
CA ARG A 180 3.74 2.03 -24.84
C ARG A 180 3.23 0.87 -23.98
N ILE A 181 3.90 0.57 -22.87
CA ILE A 181 3.51 -0.48 -21.91
C ILE A 181 2.11 -0.21 -21.34
N GLN A 182 1.80 1.05 -21.03
CA GLN A 182 0.48 1.45 -20.54
C GLN A 182 -0.58 1.33 -21.64
N ALA A 183 -0.29 1.76 -22.85
CA ALA A 183 -1.20 1.63 -24.00
C ALA A 183 -1.54 0.18 -24.33
N ASP A 184 -0.59 -0.75 -24.09
CA ASP A 184 -0.79 -2.19 -24.22
C ASP A 184 -1.57 -2.79 -23.04
N GLY A 185 -1.94 -2.00 -22.02
CA GLY A 185 -2.70 -2.40 -20.84
C GLY A 185 -1.90 -3.21 -19.80
N ARG A 186 -0.57 -3.22 -19.91
CA ARG A 186 0.33 -4.01 -19.05
C ARG A 186 0.80 -3.25 -17.80
N ALA A 187 0.70 -1.93 -17.78
CA ALA A 187 0.76 -1.08 -16.60
C ALA A 187 -0.49 -0.20 -16.57
N LYS A 188 -1.22 -0.14 -15.45
CA LYS A 188 -2.43 0.68 -15.34
C LYS A 188 -2.12 2.17 -15.21
N ALA A 189 -1.01 2.48 -14.56
CA ALA A 189 -0.46 3.83 -14.43
C ALA A 189 1.05 3.80 -14.62
N ILE A 190 1.59 4.91 -15.09
CA ILE A 190 3.05 5.11 -15.25
C ILE A 190 3.48 6.37 -14.53
N GLY A 191 4.68 6.35 -14.00
CA GLY A 191 5.22 7.47 -13.25
C GLY A 191 6.74 7.43 -13.16
N VAL A 192 7.25 8.20 -12.23
CA VAL A 192 8.68 8.35 -12.02
C VAL A 192 9.04 8.30 -10.54
N SER A 193 10.32 8.17 -10.25
CA SER A 193 10.84 8.26 -8.90
C SER A 193 12.10 9.13 -8.89
N ASN A 194 12.24 9.97 -7.86
CA ASN A 194 13.40 10.86 -7.67
C ASN A 194 13.58 11.94 -8.75
N PHE A 195 12.52 12.30 -9.46
CA PHE A 195 12.59 13.37 -10.46
C PHE A 195 12.50 14.74 -9.79
N THR A 196 13.42 15.64 -10.19
CA THR A 196 13.37 17.05 -9.81
C THR A 196 12.33 17.81 -10.64
N VAL A 197 12.04 19.06 -10.27
CA VAL A 197 11.14 19.94 -11.05
C VAL A 197 11.63 20.06 -12.50
N ASP A 198 12.93 20.22 -12.72
CA ASP A 198 13.49 20.38 -14.08
C ASP A 198 13.36 19.08 -14.89
N ASN A 199 13.59 17.91 -14.27
CA ASN A 199 13.36 16.64 -14.94
C ASN A 199 11.89 16.44 -15.31
N LEU A 200 10.94 16.79 -14.42
CA LEU A 200 9.52 16.70 -14.67
C LEU A 200 9.06 17.62 -15.81
N LYS A 201 9.49 18.89 -15.80
CA LYS A 201 9.18 19.84 -16.89
C LYS A 201 9.64 19.31 -18.24
N ARG A 202 10.92 18.91 -18.34
CA ARG A 202 11.45 18.36 -19.57
C ARG A 202 10.72 17.10 -20.01
N LEU A 203 10.40 16.20 -19.07
CA LEU A 203 9.65 14.97 -19.36
C LEU A 203 8.28 15.31 -19.97
N ILE A 204 7.53 16.20 -19.35
CA ILE A 204 6.20 16.62 -19.78
C ILE A 204 6.29 17.30 -21.15
N ASP A 205 7.23 18.22 -21.35
CA ASP A 205 7.41 18.95 -22.60
C ASP A 205 7.75 18.01 -23.77
N GLU A 206 8.61 16.99 -23.57
CA GLU A 206 9.09 16.11 -24.64
C GLU A 206 8.20 14.86 -24.87
N THR A 207 7.33 14.51 -23.90
CA THR A 207 6.45 13.33 -24.02
C THR A 207 4.96 13.71 -24.18
N GLY A 208 4.59 14.93 -23.81
CA GLY A 208 3.19 15.39 -23.81
C GLY A 208 2.33 14.76 -22.69
N GLU A 209 2.93 14.01 -21.75
CA GLU A 209 2.19 13.32 -20.70
C GLU A 209 2.74 13.67 -19.31
N VAL A 210 1.82 13.90 -18.37
CA VAL A 210 2.14 14.15 -16.96
C VAL A 210 2.25 12.81 -16.23
N PRO A 211 3.37 12.50 -15.56
CA PRO A 211 3.49 11.28 -14.77
C PRO A 211 2.37 11.17 -13.72
N ALA A 212 1.82 9.97 -13.53
CA ALA A 212 0.74 9.77 -12.56
C ALA A 212 1.21 9.99 -11.12
N LEU A 213 2.49 9.73 -10.86
CA LEU A 213 3.07 9.77 -9.54
C LEU A 213 4.57 10.03 -9.63
N ASN A 214 5.13 10.77 -8.66
CA ASN A 214 6.56 10.88 -8.41
C ASN A 214 6.86 10.37 -6.98
N GLN A 215 7.60 9.26 -6.88
CA GLN A 215 8.02 8.68 -5.62
C GLN A 215 9.34 9.30 -5.17
N ILE A 216 9.35 10.02 -4.07
CA ILE A 216 10.49 10.84 -3.63
C ILE A 216 10.90 10.55 -2.18
N GLU A 217 12.15 10.85 -1.83
CA GLU A 217 12.52 10.96 -0.43
C GLU A 217 11.67 12.04 0.24
N LEU A 218 10.91 11.66 1.25
CA LEU A 218 10.11 12.61 1.99
C LEU A 218 9.88 12.12 3.41
N HIS A 219 10.24 12.95 4.38
CA HIS A 219 10.07 12.74 5.81
C HIS A 219 10.13 14.09 6.53
N PRO A 220 9.82 14.20 7.83
CA PRO A 220 9.73 15.49 8.52
C PRO A 220 10.98 16.38 8.43
N ARG A 221 12.18 15.79 8.30
CA ARG A 221 13.42 16.58 8.10
C ARG A 221 13.73 16.91 6.64
N PHE A 222 12.97 16.40 5.69
CA PHE A 222 13.15 16.65 4.26
C PHE A 222 11.79 16.67 3.56
N THR A 223 11.12 17.83 3.62
CA THR A 223 9.70 17.95 3.23
C THR A 223 9.50 18.32 1.76
N GLN A 224 10.52 18.77 1.06
CA GLN A 224 10.54 19.12 -0.36
C GLN A 224 9.36 20.01 -0.81
N PRO A 225 9.15 21.18 -0.21
CA PRO A 225 7.94 21.99 -0.42
C PRO A 225 7.77 22.46 -1.87
N GLU A 226 8.87 22.85 -2.55
CA GLU A 226 8.82 23.31 -3.95
C GLU A 226 8.40 22.18 -4.90
N LEU A 227 8.97 20.99 -4.74
CA LEU A 227 8.65 19.83 -5.57
C LEU A 227 7.20 19.37 -5.34
N ARG A 228 6.73 19.37 -4.09
CA ARG A 228 5.35 19.05 -3.76
C ARG A 228 4.35 20.08 -4.29
N ALA A 229 4.71 21.37 -4.28
CA ALA A 229 3.89 22.43 -4.89
C ALA A 229 3.76 22.21 -6.41
N PHE A 230 4.86 21.86 -7.09
CA PHE A 230 4.84 21.49 -8.50
C PHE A 230 3.96 20.24 -8.76
N HIS A 231 4.08 19.22 -7.91
CA HIS A 231 3.21 18.03 -8.02
C HIS A 231 1.73 18.40 -7.92
N ALA A 232 1.37 19.23 -6.95
CA ALA A 232 -0.02 19.68 -6.76
C ALA A 232 -0.53 20.50 -7.97
N GLU A 233 0.28 21.38 -8.55
CA GLU A 233 -0.05 22.17 -9.72
C GLU A 233 -0.35 21.30 -10.95
N TYR A 234 0.44 20.23 -11.17
CA TYR A 234 0.32 19.36 -12.33
C TYR A 234 -0.54 18.12 -12.11
N GLY A 235 -1.08 17.93 -10.89
CA GLY A 235 -1.88 16.75 -10.56
C GLY A 235 -1.06 15.46 -10.50
N ILE A 236 0.22 15.56 -10.11
CA ILE A 236 1.13 14.43 -9.87
C ILE A 236 0.94 13.97 -8.42
N ALA A 237 0.66 12.70 -8.18
CA ALA A 237 0.62 12.19 -6.81
C ALA A 237 2.04 12.13 -6.21
N THR A 238 2.15 12.52 -4.94
CA THR A 238 3.41 12.42 -4.20
C THR A 238 3.43 11.14 -3.40
N GLU A 239 4.43 10.27 -3.62
CA GLU A 239 4.66 9.11 -2.79
C GLU A 239 5.99 9.23 -2.04
N ALA A 240 5.95 8.94 -0.74
CA ALA A 240 7.10 9.08 0.14
C ALA A 240 7.84 7.75 0.31
N TRP A 241 9.09 7.67 -0.18
CA TRP A 241 9.99 6.62 0.26
C TRP A 241 10.78 7.09 1.49
N SER A 242 11.26 6.14 2.30
CA SER A 242 11.87 6.38 3.62
C SER A 242 11.04 7.34 4.50
N PRO A 243 9.71 7.15 4.62
CA PRO A 243 8.84 8.10 5.31
C PRO A 243 9.21 8.32 6.78
N LEU A 244 9.91 7.36 7.40
CA LEU A 244 10.40 7.43 8.78
C LEU A 244 11.86 7.89 8.88
N GLY A 245 12.44 8.49 7.81
CA GLY A 245 13.83 8.96 7.80
C GLY A 245 14.83 7.87 8.15
N GLN A 246 14.59 6.61 7.77
CA GLN A 246 15.40 5.45 8.16
C GLN A 246 15.57 5.31 9.69
N GLY A 247 14.64 5.86 10.47
CA GLY A 247 14.64 5.82 11.94
C GLY A 247 15.33 7.00 12.61
N THR A 248 16.03 7.87 11.90
CA THR A 248 16.81 8.99 12.47
C THR A 248 15.95 10.04 13.17
N ILE A 249 14.66 10.13 12.82
CA ILE A 249 13.73 11.14 13.35
C ILE A 249 12.82 10.59 14.47
N LEU A 250 12.85 9.30 14.76
CA LEU A 250 11.95 8.68 15.73
C LEU A 250 12.17 9.15 17.18
N GLU A 251 13.37 9.69 17.47
CA GLU A 251 13.75 10.22 18.79
C GLU A 251 13.57 11.75 18.91
N ASP A 252 12.99 12.40 17.89
CA ASP A 252 12.75 13.85 17.94
C ASP A 252 11.77 14.19 19.07
N ALA A 253 12.11 15.21 19.85
CA ALA A 253 11.34 15.58 21.03
C ALA A 253 9.92 16.10 20.69
N THR A 254 9.76 16.78 19.55
CA THR A 254 8.45 17.26 19.07
C THR A 254 7.55 16.08 18.72
N ILE A 255 8.08 15.13 17.96
CA ILE A 255 7.35 13.91 17.57
C ILE A 255 7.06 13.04 18.78
N GLY A 256 8.02 12.91 19.71
CA GLY A 256 7.84 12.16 20.96
C GLY A 256 6.74 12.72 21.85
N ALA A 257 6.65 14.05 21.98
CA ALA A 257 5.60 14.70 22.75
C ALA A 257 4.20 14.51 22.13
N ILE A 258 4.10 14.57 20.79
CA ILE A 258 2.85 14.31 20.07
C ILE A 258 2.45 12.84 20.21
N ALA A 259 3.40 11.91 20.06
CA ALA A 259 3.19 10.48 20.23
C ALA A 259 2.62 10.15 21.63
N GLN A 260 3.17 10.77 22.67
CA GLN A 260 2.69 10.62 24.04
C GLN A 260 1.26 11.18 24.22
N ALA A 261 0.96 12.31 23.62
CA ALA A 261 -0.38 12.94 23.73
C ALA A 261 -1.48 12.07 23.09
N HIS A 262 -1.15 11.32 22.03
CA HIS A 262 -2.08 10.44 21.32
C HIS A 262 -2.01 8.97 21.76
N ASP A 263 -1.13 8.60 22.70
CA ASP A 263 -0.87 7.21 23.13
C ASP A 263 -0.49 6.28 21.96
N VAL A 264 0.34 6.77 21.04
CA VAL A 264 0.82 6.06 19.87
C VAL A 264 2.34 6.14 19.75
N SER A 265 2.94 5.38 18.83
CA SER A 265 4.38 5.45 18.58
C SER A 265 4.76 6.67 17.70
N ALA A 266 6.01 7.12 17.80
CA ALA A 266 6.57 8.15 16.92
C ALA A 266 6.44 7.80 15.42
N ALA A 267 6.58 6.51 15.05
CA ALA A 267 6.39 6.04 13.70
C ALA A 267 4.94 6.25 13.22
N GLN A 268 3.95 5.97 14.05
CA GLN A 268 2.54 6.18 13.72
C GLN A 268 2.23 7.68 13.55
N VAL A 269 2.80 8.55 14.39
CA VAL A 269 2.67 10.03 14.25
C VAL A 269 3.19 10.48 12.89
N ILE A 270 4.40 10.06 12.49
CA ILE A 270 5.00 10.46 11.22
C ILE A 270 4.17 9.92 10.04
N LEU A 271 3.73 8.67 10.09
CA LEU A 271 2.89 8.10 9.03
C LEU A 271 1.54 8.84 8.93
N ARG A 272 0.91 9.17 10.07
CA ARG A 272 -0.32 9.95 10.09
C ARG A 272 -0.12 11.35 9.51
N TRP A 273 1.00 12.01 9.82
CA TRP A 273 1.37 13.30 9.23
C TRP A 273 1.44 13.21 7.69
N HIS A 274 2.08 12.20 7.13
CA HIS A 274 2.10 11.99 5.69
C HIS A 274 0.69 11.85 5.10
N LEU A 275 -0.15 11.02 5.73
CA LEU A 275 -1.51 10.78 5.27
C LEU A 275 -2.35 12.07 5.28
N GLN A 276 -2.21 12.90 6.32
CA GLN A 276 -2.92 14.17 6.42
C GLN A 276 -2.40 15.24 5.46
N LEU A 277 -1.16 15.14 5.01
CA LEU A 277 -0.60 15.95 3.92
C LEU A 277 -1.05 15.47 2.52
N GLY A 278 -1.80 14.38 2.42
CA GLY A 278 -2.25 13.79 1.14
C GLY A 278 -1.20 12.95 0.44
N ASN A 279 -0.06 12.65 1.08
CA ASN A 279 0.95 11.80 0.48
C ASN A 279 0.54 10.33 0.50
N VAL A 280 0.95 9.57 -0.52
CA VAL A 280 1.04 8.11 -0.45
C VAL A 280 2.31 7.73 0.29
N VAL A 281 2.28 6.71 1.14
CA VAL A 281 3.45 6.30 1.94
C VAL A 281 3.70 4.80 1.89
N ILE A 282 4.97 4.40 1.84
CA ILE A 282 5.41 3.01 1.74
C ILE A 282 6.43 2.66 2.84
N PRO A 283 6.03 2.65 4.13
CA PRO A 283 6.93 2.22 5.19
C PRO A 283 7.37 0.78 4.99
N LYS A 284 8.64 0.50 5.34
CA LYS A 284 9.22 -0.84 5.29
C LYS A 284 9.51 -1.37 6.69
N SER A 285 9.20 -2.63 6.91
CA SER A 285 9.66 -3.41 8.07
C SER A 285 9.66 -4.90 7.75
N VAL A 286 10.57 -5.66 8.35
CA VAL A 286 10.55 -7.13 8.31
C VAL A 286 10.01 -7.73 9.62
N THR A 287 9.72 -6.91 10.61
CA THR A 287 9.21 -7.35 11.92
C THR A 287 7.68 -7.32 11.91
N PRO A 288 6.98 -8.45 12.09
CA PRO A 288 5.51 -8.50 12.01
C PRO A 288 4.80 -7.49 12.92
N ALA A 289 5.29 -7.31 14.16
CA ALA A 289 4.72 -6.33 15.08
C ALA A 289 4.83 -4.89 14.56
N ARG A 290 5.95 -4.51 13.90
CA ARG A 290 6.11 -3.19 13.29
C ARG A 290 5.28 -3.04 12.01
N ILE A 291 5.13 -4.11 11.22
CA ILE A 291 4.25 -4.12 10.04
C ILE A 291 2.82 -3.79 10.48
N ALA A 292 2.33 -4.44 11.54
CA ALA A 292 1.01 -4.20 12.10
C ALA A 292 0.87 -2.78 12.70
N ALA A 293 1.86 -2.33 13.48
CA ALA A 293 1.84 -0.99 14.08
C ALA A 293 1.87 0.14 13.02
N ASN A 294 2.64 -0.03 11.94
CA ASN A 294 2.68 0.94 10.83
C ASN A 294 1.37 0.98 10.04
N PHE A 295 0.56 -0.06 10.09
CA PHE A 295 -0.77 -0.09 9.48
C PHE A 295 -1.82 0.59 10.37
N ASP A 296 -1.65 0.56 11.68
CA ASP A 296 -2.58 1.11 12.67
C ASP A 296 -2.39 2.62 12.86
N VAL A 297 -2.75 3.40 11.84
CA VAL A 297 -2.54 4.87 11.77
C VAL A 297 -3.82 5.67 11.49
N PHE A 298 -4.97 4.98 11.44
CA PHE A 298 -6.25 5.62 11.11
C PHE A 298 -7.14 5.86 12.34
N GLY A 299 -6.71 5.39 13.52
CA GLY A 299 -7.47 5.50 14.77
C GLY A 299 -7.36 6.86 15.48
N PHE A 300 -6.53 7.78 15.00
CA PHE A 300 -6.32 9.11 15.55
C PHE A 300 -6.08 10.14 14.46
N GLU A 301 -6.17 11.42 14.80
CA GLU A 301 -5.88 12.54 13.91
C GLU A 301 -4.94 13.53 14.60
N LEU A 302 -4.00 14.05 13.83
CA LEU A 302 -3.16 15.18 14.25
C LEU A 302 -3.92 16.48 14.05
N SER A 303 -3.85 17.38 15.02
CA SER A 303 -4.34 18.75 14.87
C SER A 303 -3.50 19.52 13.84
N THR A 304 -4.04 20.62 13.32
CA THR A 304 -3.30 21.51 12.40
C THR A 304 -1.98 21.99 13.01
N ASP A 305 -1.97 22.37 14.29
CA ASP A 305 -0.75 22.78 15.02
C ASP A 305 0.30 21.66 15.06
N GLU A 306 -0.12 20.42 15.32
CA GLU A 306 0.79 19.28 15.34
C GLU A 306 1.38 18.98 13.96
N VAL A 307 0.56 19.05 12.89
CA VAL A 307 1.02 18.91 11.51
C VAL A 307 2.03 20.01 11.15
N GLU A 308 1.75 21.26 11.53
CA GLU A 308 2.66 22.39 11.32
C GLU A 308 3.98 22.23 12.09
N ARG A 309 3.93 21.83 13.35
CA ARG A 309 5.12 21.58 14.18
C ARG A 309 6.00 20.45 13.62
N ILE A 310 5.40 19.37 13.10
CA ILE A 310 6.15 18.31 12.43
C ILE A 310 6.77 18.82 11.14
N THR A 311 6.01 19.60 10.34
CA THR A 311 6.49 20.17 9.08
C THR A 311 7.63 21.16 9.30
N ALA A 312 7.63 21.88 10.43
CA ALA A 312 8.69 22.81 10.80
C ALA A 312 10.04 22.15 11.19
N LEU A 313 10.09 20.81 11.26
CA LEU A 313 11.33 20.05 11.46
C LEU A 313 12.17 19.97 10.17
N ASP A 314 11.67 20.49 9.04
CA ASP A 314 12.38 20.55 7.76
C ASP A 314 13.77 21.19 7.91
N ALA A 315 14.78 20.61 7.29
CA ALA A 315 16.16 21.05 7.44
C ALA A 315 16.91 20.95 6.11
N SER A 316 17.76 21.93 5.84
CA SER A 316 18.55 21.95 4.61
C SER A 316 19.53 20.78 4.46
N ASP A 317 19.90 20.13 5.57
CA ASP A 317 20.74 18.93 5.64
C ASP A 317 19.92 17.64 5.86
N GLY A 318 18.60 17.71 5.69
CA GLY A 318 17.68 16.63 5.98
C GLY A 318 17.74 15.43 5.01
N ARG A 319 18.26 15.62 3.79
CA ARG A 319 18.41 14.56 2.79
C ARG A 319 19.28 13.42 3.33
N ILE A 320 18.83 12.18 3.19
CA ILE A 320 19.55 10.97 3.60
C ILE A 320 19.91 10.08 2.41
N GLY A 321 19.20 10.19 1.31
CA GLY A 321 19.48 9.48 0.07
C GLY A 321 20.37 10.25 -0.90
N PRO A 322 20.72 9.64 -2.05
CA PRO A 322 21.50 10.30 -3.09
C PRO A 322 20.79 11.53 -3.66
N ASP A 323 21.57 12.48 -4.16
CA ASP A 323 21.02 13.61 -4.91
C ASP A 323 20.63 13.18 -6.32
N PRO A 324 19.35 13.30 -6.73
CA PRO A 324 18.90 12.94 -8.07
C PRO A 324 19.62 13.67 -9.21
N ALA A 325 20.15 14.88 -8.95
CA ALA A 325 20.84 15.67 -9.95
C ALA A 325 22.20 15.06 -10.35
N THR A 326 22.79 14.25 -9.49
CA THR A 326 24.15 13.70 -9.67
C THR A 326 24.22 12.18 -9.55
N PHE A 327 23.12 11.52 -9.13
CA PHE A 327 23.10 10.08 -8.96
C PHE A 327 23.15 9.34 -10.31
N ASN A 328 24.19 8.50 -10.49
CA ASN A 328 24.47 7.80 -11.75
C ASN A 328 24.83 6.30 -11.57
N LEU A 329 24.49 5.68 -10.44
CA LEU A 329 24.70 4.25 -10.23
C LEU A 329 23.89 3.45 -11.27
N ARG A 330 24.56 2.49 -11.94
CA ARG A 330 23.99 1.66 -13.01
C ARG A 330 23.97 0.19 -12.64
#